data_47a824dab829bdb1a5533b067ba3d0d9
#
_entry.id   47a824dab829bdb1a5533b067ba3d0d9
#
_cell.length_a   1.000
_cell.length_b   1.000
_cell.length_c   1.000
_cell.angle_alpha   90.00
_cell.angle_beta   90.00
_cell.angle_gamma   90.00
#
_symmetry.space_group_name_H-M   'P 1'
#
loop_
_entity.id
_entity.type
_entity.pdbx_description
1 polymer ?
#
loop_
_entity_poly.entity_id
_entity_poly.type
_entity_poly.pdbx_seq_one_letter_code
_entity_poly.pdbx_strand_id
1 'polypeptide(L)'
;MIDENLRLDNYDYILNKKSIANYPCEKRDESKLLVYKNRKINSVKFLDILNYIPNKSTIILNDSRVINSRFFFSNSNKNVIEILVTNILDIRQEKKKIIEAEGLIGNSKKWKEDEILISKKKLITLEVQKKNKRIFFSWNTKNSWEEILNIFGSIPLPPYIKREVEDSDYVNYQTVYSKVNGSIASPTAGLHFSENLIKDLNNNHTIDKITLHVGIGTFKPINSEIVKDHKMHSENITISKNNISNIRKSENIVAVGTTSLRTLESIYYLSLKILNNENLSFIEQDIYLNHKTEIRRKEACEIVLNYMEKKRIDKIDFKSSLFIIPGYRFKFCDQLITNFHYPKSTLILLVAAFIGEDWRKVYNFALKNNYRMLSYGDSSILYRNDKNW
;
A
#
# COMPACT_ATOMS: atom_id res chain seq x y z
N MET A 1 13.51 -17.14 15.18
CA MET A 1 14.64 -16.68 14.30
C MET A 1 14.13 -16.69 12.86
N ILE A 2 14.59 -15.76 12.04
CA ILE A 2 14.27 -15.75 10.61
C ILE A 2 15.06 -16.86 9.94
N ASP A 3 14.36 -17.72 9.21
CA ASP A 3 14.99 -18.78 8.42
C ASP A 3 15.53 -18.18 7.12
N GLU A 4 16.85 -18.19 6.96
CA GLU A 4 17.52 -17.66 5.77
C GLU A 4 17.23 -18.49 4.51
N ASN A 5 16.86 -19.76 4.66
CA ASN A 5 16.53 -20.67 3.57
C ASN A 5 15.01 -20.78 3.33
N LEU A 6 14.22 -19.81 3.80
CA LEU A 6 12.77 -19.79 3.66
C LEU A 6 12.37 -19.91 2.18
N ARG A 7 11.69 -21.00 1.83
CA ARG A 7 11.25 -21.26 0.45
C ARG A 7 9.91 -20.61 0.16
N LEU A 8 9.80 -19.94 -0.96
CA LEU A 8 8.58 -19.28 -1.40
C LEU A 8 7.42 -20.26 -1.63
N ASP A 9 7.72 -21.47 -2.09
CA ASP A 9 6.72 -22.52 -2.33
C ASP A 9 5.92 -22.90 -1.08
N ASN A 10 6.47 -22.71 0.10
CA ASN A 10 5.76 -22.91 1.37
C ASN A 10 4.62 -21.91 1.59
N TYR A 11 4.53 -20.84 0.79
CA TYR A 11 3.51 -19.78 0.88
C TYR A 11 2.62 -19.75 -0.35
N ASP A 12 2.40 -20.92 -0.94
CA ASP A 12 1.49 -21.14 -2.05
C ASP A 12 0.14 -21.67 -1.56
N TYR A 13 -0.91 -21.37 -2.33
CA TYR A 13 -2.24 -21.94 -2.18
C TYR A 13 -3.00 -21.85 -3.50
N ILE A 14 -4.01 -22.70 -3.70
CA ILE A 14 -4.79 -22.71 -4.94
C ILE A 14 -5.81 -21.57 -4.92
N LEU A 15 -5.54 -20.52 -5.69
CA LEU A 15 -6.46 -19.40 -5.90
C LEU A 15 -7.30 -19.64 -7.16
N ASN A 16 -8.59 -19.93 -6.99
CA ASN A 16 -9.51 -20.00 -8.11
C ASN A 16 -9.77 -18.60 -8.67
N LYS A 17 -9.67 -18.46 -10.00
CA LYS A 17 -9.97 -17.19 -10.69
C LYS A 17 -11.39 -16.66 -10.39
N LYS A 18 -12.36 -17.54 -10.17
CA LYS A 18 -13.73 -17.17 -9.80
C LYS A 18 -13.84 -16.51 -8.43
N SER A 19 -12.88 -16.75 -7.52
CA SER A 19 -12.83 -16.11 -6.20
C SER A 19 -12.26 -14.69 -6.24
N ILE A 20 -11.64 -14.27 -7.34
CA ILE A 20 -11.10 -12.91 -7.49
C ILE A 20 -12.26 -11.95 -7.75
N ALA A 21 -12.41 -10.95 -6.86
CA ALA A 21 -13.45 -9.94 -7.01
C ALA A 21 -13.07 -8.91 -8.09
N ASN A 22 -13.88 -8.82 -9.15
CA ASN A 22 -13.72 -7.80 -10.17
C ASN A 22 -14.42 -6.49 -9.82
N TYR A 23 -15.38 -6.52 -8.89
CA TYR A 23 -16.16 -5.39 -8.39
C TYR A 23 -16.23 -5.41 -6.86
N PRO A 24 -16.31 -4.24 -6.20
CA PRO A 24 -16.54 -4.17 -4.76
C PRO A 24 -17.93 -4.70 -4.38
N CYS A 25 -18.21 -4.79 -3.09
CA CYS A 25 -19.58 -4.89 -2.59
C CYS A 25 -20.35 -3.62 -2.91
N GLU A 26 -21.66 -3.74 -3.14
CA GLU A 26 -22.56 -2.60 -3.35
C GLU A 26 -22.45 -1.62 -2.20
N LYS A 27 -22.53 -2.10 -0.98
CA LYS A 27 -22.18 -1.34 0.21
C LYS A 27 -20.84 -1.83 0.78
N ARG A 28 -19.90 -0.92 0.97
CA ARG A 28 -18.52 -1.21 1.37
C ARG A 28 -18.41 -2.06 2.64
N ASP A 29 -19.20 -1.71 3.66
CA ASP A 29 -19.21 -2.31 4.99
C ASP A 29 -20.08 -3.59 5.11
N GLU A 30 -20.75 -4.00 4.03
CA GLU A 30 -21.47 -5.28 3.97
C GLU A 30 -20.62 -6.46 3.47
N SER A 31 -19.35 -6.22 3.11
CA SER A 31 -18.41 -7.30 2.79
C SER A 31 -18.21 -8.26 3.97
N LYS A 32 -17.79 -9.48 3.71
CA LYS A 32 -17.47 -10.43 4.78
C LYS A 32 -16.20 -10.00 5.53
N LEU A 33 -16.22 -10.23 6.85
CA LEU A 33 -15.06 -10.08 7.72
C LEU A 33 -14.72 -11.42 8.36
N LEU A 34 -13.53 -11.93 8.08
CA LEU A 34 -12.96 -13.05 8.80
C LEU A 34 -12.27 -12.53 10.06
N VAL A 35 -12.68 -13.01 11.21
CA VAL A 35 -12.05 -12.68 12.50
C VAL A 35 -11.17 -13.84 12.93
N TYR A 36 -9.86 -13.61 13.03
CA TYR A 36 -8.92 -14.57 13.58
C TYR A 36 -8.38 -14.06 14.92
N LYS A 37 -8.77 -14.76 16.00
CA LYS A 37 -8.40 -14.41 17.37
C LYS A 37 -8.22 -15.69 18.20
N ASN A 38 -7.12 -15.77 18.98
CA ASN A 38 -6.83 -16.90 19.86
C ASN A 38 -6.92 -18.26 19.12
N ARG A 39 -6.36 -18.34 17.90
CA ARG A 39 -6.38 -19.51 17.00
C ARG A 39 -7.76 -19.98 16.58
N LYS A 40 -8.81 -19.19 16.84
CA LYS A 40 -10.18 -19.44 16.40
C LYS A 40 -10.54 -18.50 15.24
N ILE A 41 -11.36 -19.02 14.33
CA ILE A 41 -11.85 -18.27 13.17
C ILE A 41 -13.35 -18.10 13.35
N ASN A 42 -13.83 -16.86 13.14
CA ASN A 42 -15.22 -16.51 13.05
C ASN A 42 -15.50 -15.73 11.75
N SER A 43 -16.73 -15.71 11.28
CA SER A 43 -17.13 -15.03 10.05
C SER A 43 -18.35 -14.15 10.34
N VAL A 44 -18.22 -12.86 10.05
CA VAL A 44 -19.25 -11.83 10.28
C VAL A 44 -19.27 -10.85 9.10
N LYS A 45 -20.08 -9.81 9.13
CA LYS A 45 -20.01 -8.68 8.20
C LYS A 45 -18.95 -7.68 8.66
N PHE A 46 -18.37 -6.92 7.73
CA PHE A 46 -17.39 -5.89 8.06
C PHE A 46 -17.98 -4.80 8.98
N LEU A 47 -19.26 -4.50 8.85
CA LEU A 47 -20.00 -3.58 9.73
C LEU A 47 -19.86 -3.95 11.23
N ASP A 48 -19.71 -5.25 11.54
CA ASP A 48 -19.59 -5.73 12.92
C ASP A 48 -18.19 -5.53 13.51
N ILE A 49 -17.26 -4.92 12.77
CA ILE A 49 -15.84 -4.76 13.17
C ILE A 49 -15.67 -4.03 14.50
N LEU A 50 -16.61 -3.13 14.84
CA LEU A 50 -16.66 -2.43 16.12
C LEU A 50 -16.58 -3.38 17.34
N ASN A 51 -17.15 -4.58 17.22
CA ASN A 51 -17.17 -5.59 18.28
C ASN A 51 -15.84 -6.34 18.42
N TYR A 52 -14.93 -6.14 17.46
CA TYR A 52 -13.66 -6.88 17.36
C TYR A 52 -12.43 -6.00 17.52
N ILE A 53 -12.58 -4.69 17.61
CA ILE A 53 -11.46 -3.78 17.93
C ILE A 53 -11.42 -3.57 19.45
N PRO A 54 -10.27 -3.82 20.12
CA PRO A 54 -10.14 -3.59 21.55
C PRO A 54 -10.44 -2.13 21.91
N ASN A 55 -11.11 -1.90 23.03
CA ASN A 55 -11.44 -0.55 23.51
C ASN A 55 -10.19 0.34 23.59
N LYS A 56 -10.36 1.63 23.32
CA LYS A 56 -9.28 2.64 23.37
C LYS A 56 -8.09 2.34 22.46
N SER A 57 -8.32 1.59 21.36
CA SER A 57 -7.29 1.35 20.34
C SER A 57 -6.99 2.62 19.54
N THR A 58 -5.78 2.70 19.02
CA THR A 58 -5.44 3.63 17.94
C THR A 58 -5.48 2.88 16.62
N ILE A 59 -6.36 3.33 15.71
CA ILE A 59 -6.58 2.75 14.39
C ILE A 59 -5.81 3.58 13.38
N ILE A 60 -4.82 2.97 12.72
CA ILE A 60 -3.94 3.65 11.77
C ILE A 60 -4.39 3.37 10.35
N LEU A 61 -4.81 4.43 9.66
CA LEU A 61 -5.26 4.42 8.26
C LEU A 61 -4.16 4.99 7.35
N ASN A 62 -4.11 4.52 6.11
CA ASN A 62 -3.29 5.13 5.06
C ASN A 62 -4.17 6.07 4.23
N ASP A 63 -3.93 7.38 4.28
CA ASP A 63 -4.73 8.39 3.61
C ASP A 63 -4.26 8.75 2.20
N SER A 64 -3.35 7.96 1.63
CA SER A 64 -2.90 8.17 0.26
C SER A 64 -4.04 7.96 -0.74
N ARG A 65 -4.08 8.82 -1.78
CA ARG A 65 -5.08 8.82 -2.84
C ARG A 65 -4.47 8.36 -4.15
N VAL A 66 -5.18 7.48 -4.85
CA VAL A 66 -4.75 6.99 -6.16
C VAL A 66 -4.90 8.09 -7.20
N ILE A 67 -3.86 8.30 -8.00
CA ILE A 67 -3.85 9.24 -9.12
C ILE A 67 -4.12 8.53 -10.45
N ASN A 68 -4.65 9.25 -11.44
CA ASN A 68 -4.96 8.73 -12.77
C ASN A 68 -3.69 8.55 -13.62
N SER A 69 -2.76 7.74 -13.16
CA SER A 69 -1.40 7.62 -13.72
C SER A 69 -1.30 6.69 -14.94
N ARG A 70 -2.41 6.11 -15.41
CA ARG A 70 -2.46 5.21 -16.57
C ARG A 70 -2.95 5.95 -17.81
N PHE A 71 -2.18 5.92 -18.88
CA PHE A 71 -2.47 6.59 -20.15
C PHE A 71 -2.54 5.59 -21.27
N PHE A 72 -3.38 5.89 -22.28
CA PHE A 72 -3.49 5.11 -23.49
C PHE A 72 -3.30 6.02 -24.71
N PHE A 73 -2.39 5.66 -25.59
CA PHE A 73 -2.11 6.37 -26.83
C PHE A 73 -2.20 5.40 -28.01
N SER A 74 -2.45 5.92 -29.18
CA SER A 74 -2.30 5.17 -30.44
C SER A 74 -1.05 5.64 -31.16
N ASN A 75 -0.21 4.72 -31.62
CA ASN A 75 0.92 5.05 -32.47
C ASN A 75 0.50 5.18 -33.95
N SER A 76 1.44 5.53 -34.84
CA SER A 76 1.24 5.69 -36.28
C SER A 76 0.58 4.47 -36.94
N ASN A 77 0.84 3.25 -36.43
CA ASN A 77 0.28 2.01 -36.90
C ASN A 77 -1.02 1.59 -36.20
N LYS A 78 -1.67 2.51 -35.47
CA LYS A 78 -2.90 2.30 -34.69
C LYS A 78 -2.77 1.25 -33.58
N ASN A 79 -1.56 0.90 -33.13
CA ASN A 79 -1.37 0.06 -31.96
C ASN A 79 -1.59 0.88 -30.70
N VAL A 80 -2.31 0.30 -29.75
CA VAL A 80 -2.49 0.91 -28.42
C VAL A 80 -1.20 0.74 -27.62
N ILE A 81 -0.66 1.87 -27.17
CA ILE A 81 0.48 1.96 -26.24
C ILE A 81 -0.08 2.37 -24.88
N GLU A 82 0.10 1.51 -23.90
CA GLU A 82 -0.26 1.79 -22.52
C GLU A 82 0.97 2.34 -21.78
N ILE A 83 0.79 3.43 -21.03
CA ILE A 83 1.84 4.03 -20.19
C ILE A 83 1.30 4.15 -18.78
N LEU A 84 1.95 3.48 -17.83
CA LEU A 84 1.68 3.63 -16.41
C LEU A 84 2.83 4.41 -15.77
N VAL A 85 2.61 5.68 -15.46
CA VAL A 85 3.58 6.54 -14.77
C VAL A 85 3.76 6.06 -13.34
N THR A 86 5.00 5.80 -12.93
CA THR A 86 5.32 5.28 -11.59
C THR A 86 6.11 6.25 -10.72
N ASN A 87 6.82 7.19 -11.35
CA ASN A 87 7.61 8.19 -10.63
C ASN A 87 7.79 9.43 -11.51
N ILE A 88 7.73 10.60 -10.93
CA ILE A 88 8.11 11.87 -11.56
C ILE A 88 9.54 12.18 -11.15
N LEU A 89 10.38 12.45 -12.13
CA LEU A 89 11.80 12.73 -11.92
C LEU A 89 12.10 14.22 -11.97
N ASP A 90 11.48 14.93 -12.93
CA ASP A 90 11.72 16.34 -13.14
C ASP A 90 10.50 17.03 -13.76
N ILE A 91 10.36 18.30 -13.44
CA ILE A 91 9.29 19.19 -13.96
C ILE A 91 9.94 20.43 -14.47
N ARG A 92 9.86 20.66 -15.80
CA ARG A 92 10.44 21.84 -16.46
C ARG A 92 9.33 22.70 -17.05
N GLN A 93 9.55 23.99 -17.01
CA GLN A 93 8.67 24.96 -17.69
C GLN A 93 9.53 25.80 -18.65
N GLU A 94 9.42 25.47 -19.91
CA GLU A 94 10.02 26.20 -21.01
C GLU A 94 8.90 26.82 -21.88
N LYS A 95 9.01 26.75 -23.21
CA LYS A 95 7.90 27.08 -24.14
C LYS A 95 6.70 26.15 -23.97
N LYS A 96 6.97 24.89 -23.60
CA LYS A 96 5.99 23.87 -23.16
C LYS A 96 6.30 23.46 -21.72
N LYS A 97 5.28 22.99 -21.00
CA LYS A 97 5.52 22.26 -19.75
C LYS A 97 5.98 20.84 -20.09
N ILE A 98 7.03 20.39 -19.45
CA ILE A 98 7.64 19.06 -19.67
C ILE A 98 7.72 18.33 -18.34
N ILE A 99 7.25 17.10 -18.32
CA ILE A 99 7.43 16.16 -17.20
C ILE A 99 8.34 15.03 -17.69
N GLU A 100 9.43 14.82 -16.98
CA GLU A 100 10.25 13.62 -17.11
C GLU A 100 9.80 12.58 -16.07
N ALA A 101 9.47 11.38 -16.51
CA ALA A 101 8.89 10.35 -15.68
C ALA A 101 9.52 8.97 -15.93
N GLU A 102 9.40 8.11 -14.93
CA GLU A 102 9.55 6.66 -15.05
C GLU A 102 8.18 6.00 -15.15
N GLY A 103 8.12 4.86 -15.82
CA GLY A 103 6.86 4.13 -15.93
C GLY A 103 7.01 2.77 -16.58
N LEU A 104 5.92 2.02 -16.55
CA LEU A 104 5.78 0.78 -17.30
C LEU A 104 5.09 1.08 -18.62
N ILE A 105 5.59 0.47 -19.70
CA ILE A 105 5.06 0.68 -21.04
C ILE A 105 4.57 -0.66 -21.58
N GLY A 106 3.24 -0.78 -21.74
CA GLY A 106 2.62 -1.88 -22.47
C GLY A 106 2.83 -1.73 -23.97
N ASN A 107 3.06 -2.84 -24.67
CA ASN A 107 3.40 -2.86 -26.09
C ASN A 107 4.64 -2.03 -26.47
N SER A 108 5.60 -1.88 -25.55
CA SER A 108 6.79 -1.03 -25.70
C SER A 108 7.57 -1.29 -26.98
N LYS A 109 7.63 -2.55 -27.49
CA LYS A 109 8.28 -2.91 -28.76
C LYS A 109 7.60 -2.30 -29.99
N LYS A 110 6.31 -1.93 -29.89
CA LYS A 110 5.54 -1.32 -30.99
C LYS A 110 5.66 0.21 -31.01
N TRP A 111 6.32 0.81 -30.04
CA TRP A 111 6.57 2.25 -29.95
C TRP A 111 8.04 2.53 -30.25
N LYS A 112 8.32 3.21 -31.37
CA LYS A 112 9.68 3.59 -31.77
C LYS A 112 10.22 4.69 -30.84
N GLU A 113 11.55 4.77 -30.68
CA GLU A 113 12.16 5.68 -29.69
C GLU A 113 11.94 7.16 -30.02
N ASP A 114 11.95 7.54 -31.28
CA ASP A 114 11.76 8.93 -31.70
C ASP A 114 10.31 9.25 -32.09
N GLU A 115 9.40 8.30 -31.98
CA GLU A 115 8.00 8.49 -32.29
C GLU A 115 7.30 9.26 -31.19
N ILE A 116 6.69 10.39 -31.53
CA ILE A 116 5.87 11.18 -30.62
C ILE A 116 4.43 10.69 -30.68
N LEU A 117 3.91 10.21 -29.55
CA LEU A 117 2.49 9.88 -29.40
C LEU A 117 1.72 11.15 -29.02
N ILE A 118 0.56 11.35 -29.63
CA ILE A 118 -0.25 12.55 -29.45
C ILE A 118 -1.66 12.14 -29.02
N SER A 119 -2.17 12.82 -28.00
CA SER A 119 -3.58 12.76 -27.62
C SER A 119 -4.13 14.18 -27.52
N LYS A 120 -5.35 14.40 -28.01
CA LYS A 120 -6.03 15.69 -27.96
C LYS A 120 -7.36 15.53 -27.24
N LYS A 121 -7.55 16.34 -26.19
CA LYS A 121 -8.82 16.46 -25.48
C LYS A 121 -9.10 17.93 -25.21
N LYS A 122 -10.30 18.39 -25.56
CA LYS A 122 -10.66 19.82 -25.50
C LYS A 122 -9.64 20.65 -26.31
N LEU A 123 -9.06 21.69 -25.72
CA LEU A 123 -8.06 22.57 -26.34
C LEU A 123 -6.61 22.14 -26.00
N ILE A 124 -6.40 20.99 -25.34
CA ILE A 124 -5.09 20.55 -24.89
C ILE A 124 -4.58 19.46 -25.82
N THR A 125 -3.36 19.64 -26.28
CA THR A 125 -2.57 18.61 -26.97
C THR A 125 -1.51 18.09 -26.01
N LEU A 126 -1.60 16.80 -25.66
CA LEU A 126 -0.61 16.09 -24.86
C LEU A 126 0.28 15.28 -25.82
N GLU A 127 1.56 15.58 -25.80
CA GLU A 127 2.59 14.85 -26.54
C GLU A 127 3.39 13.99 -25.58
N VAL A 128 3.72 12.75 -26.00
CA VAL A 128 4.53 11.85 -25.19
C VAL A 128 5.62 11.21 -26.05
N GLN A 129 6.84 11.22 -25.53
CA GLN A 129 8.02 10.63 -26.15
C GLN A 129 8.75 9.72 -25.15
N LYS A 130 9.33 8.63 -25.61
CA LYS A 130 10.28 7.84 -24.83
C LYS A 130 11.71 8.10 -25.34
N LYS A 131 12.64 8.25 -24.40
CA LYS A 131 14.07 8.42 -24.69
C LYS A 131 14.90 7.86 -23.53
N ASN A 132 15.87 7.00 -23.83
CA ASN A 132 16.77 6.43 -22.80
C ASN A 132 16.01 5.82 -21.61
N LYS A 133 14.97 5.02 -21.86
CA LYS A 133 14.12 4.40 -20.85
C LYS A 133 13.32 5.40 -19.98
N ARG A 134 13.30 6.69 -20.31
CA ARG A 134 12.50 7.73 -19.69
C ARG A 134 11.31 8.09 -20.56
N ILE A 135 10.29 8.66 -19.96
CA ILE A 135 9.05 9.08 -20.60
C ILE A 135 8.93 10.58 -20.39
N PHE A 136 8.75 11.30 -21.49
CA PHE A 136 8.60 12.77 -21.49
C PHE A 136 7.20 13.12 -21.94
N PHE A 137 6.44 13.72 -21.03
CA PHE A 137 5.12 14.30 -21.35
C PHE A 137 5.29 15.81 -21.58
N SER A 138 4.68 16.35 -22.65
CA SER A 138 4.69 17.79 -22.89
C SER A 138 3.35 18.31 -23.35
N TRP A 139 3.02 19.53 -22.95
CA TRP A 139 1.80 20.24 -23.37
C TRP A 139 2.02 21.76 -23.36
N ASN A 140 1.17 22.48 -24.13
CA ASN A 140 1.33 23.90 -24.41
C ASN A 140 0.34 24.81 -23.67
N THR A 141 -0.36 24.31 -22.68
CA THR A 141 -1.33 25.06 -21.89
C THR A 141 -0.83 25.30 -20.46
N LYS A 142 -1.54 26.15 -19.71
CA LYS A 142 -1.20 26.48 -18.31
C LYS A 142 -1.55 25.35 -17.32
N ASN A 143 -2.22 24.29 -17.77
CA ASN A 143 -2.66 23.20 -16.90
C ASN A 143 -1.51 22.62 -16.05
N SER A 144 -1.80 22.27 -14.81
CA SER A 144 -0.90 21.53 -13.94
C SER A 144 -0.80 20.05 -14.38
N TRP A 145 0.21 19.35 -13.89
CA TRP A 145 0.31 17.90 -14.11
C TRP A 145 -0.90 17.14 -13.57
N GLU A 146 -1.41 17.54 -12.42
CA GLU A 146 -2.61 16.95 -11.84
C GLU A 146 -3.85 17.10 -12.74
N GLU A 147 -4.02 18.26 -13.36
CA GLU A 147 -5.09 18.46 -14.35
C GLU A 147 -4.88 17.61 -15.60
N ILE A 148 -3.64 17.42 -16.06
CA ILE A 148 -3.32 16.50 -17.18
C ILE A 148 -3.65 15.05 -16.82
N LEU A 149 -3.28 14.60 -15.60
CA LEU A 149 -3.68 13.29 -15.10
C LEU A 149 -5.20 13.09 -15.11
N ASN A 150 -5.96 14.10 -14.68
CA ASN A 150 -7.42 14.03 -14.63
C ASN A 150 -8.09 14.07 -16.00
N ILE A 151 -7.46 14.75 -16.98
CA ILE A 151 -8.03 14.89 -18.33
C ILE A 151 -7.68 13.68 -19.20
N PHE A 152 -6.43 13.23 -19.19
CA PHE A 152 -5.91 12.22 -20.13
C PHE A 152 -5.69 10.86 -19.51
N GLY A 153 -5.42 10.81 -18.22
CA GLY A 153 -5.16 9.58 -17.48
C GLY A 153 -6.42 8.86 -17.04
N SER A 154 -6.24 7.63 -16.65
CA SER A 154 -7.25 6.79 -16.00
C SER A 154 -6.68 6.14 -14.72
N ILE A 155 -7.57 5.72 -13.85
CA ILE A 155 -7.20 5.06 -12.60
C ILE A 155 -6.54 3.70 -12.88
N PRO A 156 -5.38 3.39 -12.29
CA PRO A 156 -4.66 2.14 -12.56
C PRO A 156 -5.21 0.99 -11.71
N LEU A 157 -6.24 0.30 -12.21
CA LEU A 157 -6.72 -0.92 -11.56
C LEU A 157 -5.64 -2.01 -11.51
N PRO A 158 -5.66 -2.88 -10.50
CA PRO A 158 -4.74 -4.00 -10.38
C PRO A 158 -4.76 -4.93 -11.61
N PRO A 159 -3.63 -5.56 -11.99
CA PRO A 159 -3.52 -6.34 -13.23
C PRO A 159 -4.37 -7.62 -13.26
N TYR A 160 -4.89 -8.07 -12.13
CA TYR A 160 -5.80 -9.22 -12.06
C TYR A 160 -7.28 -8.86 -12.27
N ILE A 161 -7.66 -7.57 -12.25
CA ILE A 161 -8.97 -7.10 -12.67
C ILE A 161 -8.94 -6.99 -14.17
N LYS A 162 -9.60 -7.96 -14.85
CA LYS A 162 -9.52 -8.17 -16.31
C LYS A 162 -10.65 -7.47 -17.10
N ARG A 163 -11.11 -6.32 -16.61
CA ARG A 163 -12.09 -5.48 -17.30
C ARG A 163 -11.56 -4.07 -17.50
N GLU A 164 -12.19 -3.33 -18.36
CA GLU A 164 -11.92 -1.90 -18.52
C GLU A 164 -12.30 -1.11 -17.26
N VAL A 165 -11.72 0.06 -17.14
CA VAL A 165 -12.05 1.01 -16.06
C VAL A 165 -13.42 1.61 -16.34
N GLU A 166 -14.27 1.61 -15.33
CA GLU A 166 -15.61 2.22 -15.34
C GLU A 166 -15.62 3.50 -14.49
N ASP A 167 -16.60 4.38 -14.70
CA ASP A 167 -16.72 5.63 -13.93
C ASP A 167 -16.84 5.38 -12.43
N SER A 168 -17.48 4.28 -12.05
CA SER A 168 -17.60 3.85 -10.66
C SER A 168 -16.25 3.57 -9.98
N ASP A 169 -15.21 3.17 -10.73
CA ASP A 169 -13.90 2.85 -10.17
C ASP A 169 -13.18 4.09 -9.63
N TYR A 170 -13.42 5.28 -10.20
CA TYR A 170 -12.84 6.52 -9.70
C TYR A 170 -13.27 6.86 -8.27
N VAL A 171 -14.42 6.32 -7.84
CA VAL A 171 -14.93 6.41 -6.47
C VAL A 171 -14.61 5.13 -5.68
N ASN A 172 -14.85 3.96 -6.28
CA ASN A 172 -14.77 2.69 -5.58
C ASN A 172 -13.34 2.22 -5.30
N TYR A 173 -12.36 2.61 -6.12
CA TYR A 173 -10.95 2.30 -5.89
C TYR A 173 -10.23 3.39 -5.07
N GLN A 174 -11.00 4.14 -4.27
CA GLN A 174 -10.52 5.13 -3.30
C GLN A 174 -11.13 4.85 -1.93
N THR A 175 -10.35 5.09 -0.86
CA THR A 175 -10.90 5.07 0.49
C THR A 175 -11.70 6.36 0.75
N VAL A 176 -12.73 6.30 1.60
CA VAL A 176 -13.56 7.48 1.94
C VAL A 176 -12.76 8.58 2.67
N TYR A 177 -11.58 8.25 3.17
CA TYR A 177 -10.71 9.16 3.89
C TYR A 177 -9.43 9.53 3.13
N SER A 178 -9.28 9.09 1.87
CA SER A 178 -8.09 9.40 1.05
C SER A 178 -7.98 10.91 0.79
N LYS A 179 -6.76 11.46 1.01
CA LYS A 179 -6.52 12.90 0.93
C LYS A 179 -5.27 13.27 0.13
N VAL A 180 -4.17 12.53 0.31
CA VAL A 180 -2.86 12.90 -0.23
C VAL A 180 -2.63 12.18 -1.56
N ASN A 181 -2.65 12.92 -2.68
CA ASN A 181 -2.41 12.37 -4.01
C ASN A 181 -1.00 11.81 -4.17
N GLY A 182 -0.83 10.68 -4.89
CA GLY A 182 0.49 10.13 -5.22
C GLY A 182 0.56 8.60 -5.29
N SER A 183 -0.47 7.87 -4.87
CA SER A 183 -0.49 6.42 -4.95
C SER A 183 -0.86 5.92 -6.35
N ILE A 184 -0.25 4.80 -6.75
CA ILE A 184 -0.60 4.05 -7.96
C ILE A 184 -1.65 2.97 -7.63
N ALA A 185 -1.68 2.49 -6.39
CA ALA A 185 -2.67 1.54 -5.93
C ALA A 185 -3.36 2.04 -4.66
N SER A 186 -4.63 1.67 -4.49
CA SER A 186 -5.39 1.99 -3.29
C SER A 186 -4.90 1.16 -2.08
N PRO A 187 -4.92 1.71 -0.86
CA PRO A 187 -4.79 0.93 0.37
C PRO A 187 -6.07 0.12 0.61
N THR A 188 -6.20 -1.01 -0.10
CA THR A 188 -7.46 -1.73 -0.34
C THR A 188 -8.19 -2.21 0.91
N ALA A 189 -7.48 -2.50 2.01
CA ALA A 189 -8.12 -2.82 3.29
C ALA A 189 -8.99 -1.66 3.83
N GLY A 190 -8.72 -0.44 3.40
CA GLY A 190 -9.51 0.74 3.74
C GLY A 190 -10.79 0.90 2.92
N LEU A 191 -10.94 0.16 1.82
CA LEU A 191 -12.12 0.26 0.96
C LEU A 191 -13.41 -0.24 1.61
N HIS A 192 -13.30 -1.05 2.65
CA HIS A 192 -14.43 -1.58 3.40
C HIS A 192 -15.07 -0.56 4.35
N PHE A 193 -14.36 0.51 4.69
CA PHE A 193 -14.89 1.52 5.60
C PHE A 193 -15.85 2.47 4.88
N SER A 194 -17.03 2.64 5.47
CA SER A 194 -17.97 3.73 5.16
C SER A 194 -17.68 4.95 6.04
N GLU A 195 -18.16 6.13 5.65
CA GLU A 195 -18.05 7.33 6.48
C GLU A 195 -18.73 7.18 7.83
N ASN A 196 -19.88 6.50 7.86
CA ASN A 196 -20.62 6.24 9.10
C ASN A 196 -19.82 5.33 10.04
N LEU A 197 -19.25 4.23 9.51
CA LEU A 197 -18.43 3.32 10.30
C LEU A 197 -17.18 4.03 10.87
N ILE A 198 -16.55 4.94 10.12
CA ILE A 198 -15.44 5.78 10.63
C ILE A 198 -15.90 6.68 11.77
N LYS A 199 -17.09 7.30 11.67
CA LYS A 199 -17.65 8.12 12.76
C LYS A 199 -17.90 7.29 14.00
N ASP A 200 -18.51 6.12 13.85
CA ASP A 200 -18.83 5.22 14.97
C ASP A 200 -17.54 4.73 15.67
N LEU A 201 -16.52 4.36 14.91
CA LEU A 201 -15.22 3.99 15.45
C LEU A 201 -14.57 5.14 16.24
N ASN A 202 -14.71 6.38 15.76
CA ASN A 202 -14.11 7.55 16.40
C ASN A 202 -14.73 7.90 17.77
N ASN A 203 -15.90 7.34 18.10
CA ASN A 203 -16.52 7.53 19.42
C ASN A 203 -15.74 6.81 20.53
N ASN A 204 -15.10 5.67 20.24
CA ASN A 204 -14.45 4.82 21.23
C ASN A 204 -12.95 4.59 20.98
N HIS A 205 -12.44 5.05 19.85
CA HIS A 205 -11.07 4.81 19.40
C HIS A 205 -10.44 6.10 18.89
N THR A 206 -9.12 6.16 18.89
CA THR A 206 -8.38 7.19 18.19
C THR A 206 -8.18 6.75 16.73
N ILE A 207 -8.71 7.52 15.78
CA ILE A 207 -8.44 7.30 14.36
C ILE A 207 -7.33 8.23 13.93
N ASP A 208 -6.24 7.67 13.45
CA ASP A 208 -5.10 8.45 12.98
C ASP A 208 -4.71 8.05 11.55
N LYS A 209 -4.11 8.99 10.83
CA LYS A 209 -3.80 8.83 9.40
C LYS A 209 -2.32 9.06 9.17
N ILE A 210 -1.71 8.11 8.49
CA ILE A 210 -0.35 8.19 7.95
C ILE A 210 -0.43 8.24 6.43
N THR A 211 0.60 8.72 5.77
CA THR A 211 0.68 8.67 4.31
C THR A 211 1.78 7.71 3.87
N LEU A 212 1.42 6.67 3.13
CA LEU A 212 2.35 5.82 2.39
C LEU A 212 1.85 5.74 0.95
N HIS A 213 2.65 6.22 0.00
CA HIS A 213 2.33 6.14 -1.42
C HIS A 213 2.61 4.73 -1.95
N VAL A 214 1.51 4.00 -2.22
CA VAL A 214 1.58 2.62 -2.70
C VAL A 214 2.06 2.59 -4.14
N GLY A 215 3.19 1.92 -4.36
CA GLY A 215 3.78 1.75 -5.67
C GLY A 215 3.28 0.51 -6.41
N ILE A 216 3.59 0.42 -7.71
CA ILE A 216 3.26 -0.74 -8.56
C ILE A 216 3.92 -2.04 -8.08
N GLY A 217 4.98 -1.94 -7.29
CA GLY A 217 5.68 -3.09 -6.72
C GLY A 217 4.80 -4.02 -5.89
N THR A 218 3.72 -3.49 -5.31
CA THR A 218 2.75 -4.26 -4.52
C THR A 218 2.07 -5.39 -5.33
N PHE A 219 2.00 -5.25 -6.66
CA PHE A 219 1.40 -6.26 -7.54
C PHE A 219 2.44 -7.17 -8.22
N LYS A 220 3.74 -6.95 -7.99
CA LYS A 220 4.78 -7.79 -8.57
C LYS A 220 4.89 -9.09 -7.79
N PRO A 221 4.89 -10.25 -8.47
CA PRO A 221 5.16 -11.51 -7.81
C PRO A 221 6.62 -11.57 -7.37
N ILE A 222 6.90 -12.39 -6.36
CA ILE A 222 8.26 -12.78 -6.02
C ILE A 222 8.73 -13.78 -7.08
N ASN A 223 9.92 -13.54 -7.64
CA ASN A 223 10.49 -14.40 -8.70
C ASN A 223 11.64 -15.28 -8.21
N SER A 224 12.09 -15.12 -6.95
CA SER A 224 13.12 -15.94 -6.35
C SER A 224 12.54 -17.17 -5.66
N GLU A 225 13.24 -18.30 -5.67
CA GLU A 225 12.85 -19.49 -4.93
C GLU A 225 13.04 -19.29 -3.41
N ILE A 226 14.12 -18.64 -3.04
CA ILE A 226 14.43 -18.27 -1.66
C ILE A 226 13.90 -16.86 -1.41
N VAL A 227 13.14 -16.70 -0.34
CA VAL A 227 12.43 -15.45 -0.04
C VAL A 227 13.39 -14.28 0.17
N LYS A 228 14.52 -14.47 0.84
CA LYS A 228 15.51 -13.42 1.12
C LYS A 228 16.16 -12.80 -0.13
N ASP A 229 16.19 -13.56 -1.24
CA ASP A 229 16.80 -13.10 -2.49
C ASP A 229 15.88 -12.10 -3.25
N HIS A 230 14.64 -11.95 -2.80
CA HIS A 230 13.73 -10.96 -3.35
C HIS A 230 14.16 -9.55 -2.98
N LYS A 231 14.24 -8.67 -3.99
CA LYS A 231 14.48 -7.23 -3.79
C LYS A 231 13.15 -6.51 -3.61
N MET A 232 12.88 -6.11 -2.37
CA MET A 232 11.67 -5.36 -2.03
C MET A 232 11.74 -3.94 -2.61
N HIS A 233 10.64 -3.49 -3.22
CA HIS A 233 10.49 -2.11 -3.66
C HIS A 233 10.40 -1.15 -2.46
N SER A 234 10.83 0.09 -2.67
CA SER A 234 10.69 1.15 -1.66
C SER A 234 9.41 1.95 -1.88
N GLU A 235 8.84 2.45 -0.80
CA GLU A 235 7.67 3.31 -0.78
C GLU A 235 7.96 4.56 0.05
N ASN A 236 7.42 5.71 -0.39
CA ASN A 236 7.56 6.97 0.32
C ASN A 236 6.57 7.01 1.48
N ILE A 237 7.05 7.38 2.66
CA ILE A 237 6.29 7.47 3.90
C ILE A 237 6.42 8.88 4.46
N THR A 238 5.29 9.44 4.88
CA THR A 238 5.22 10.68 5.66
C THR A 238 4.53 10.40 6.99
N ILE A 239 5.18 10.75 8.10
CA ILE A 239 4.63 10.70 9.46
C ILE A 239 4.69 12.06 10.12
N SER A 240 3.69 12.36 10.96
CA SER A 240 3.63 13.60 11.71
C SER A 240 3.98 13.40 13.20
N LYS A 241 4.35 14.48 13.87
CA LYS A 241 4.55 14.52 15.35
C LYS A 241 3.29 14.03 16.08
N ASN A 242 2.10 14.35 15.54
CA ASN A 242 0.84 13.90 16.12
C ASN A 242 0.67 12.39 16.02
N ASN A 243 1.01 11.77 14.86
CA ASN A 243 0.97 10.32 14.69
C ASN A 243 1.81 9.62 15.77
N ILE A 244 3.05 10.05 15.96
CA ILE A 244 3.95 9.45 16.96
C ILE A 244 3.41 9.63 18.38
N SER A 245 2.82 10.82 18.68
CA SER A 245 2.21 11.08 19.98
C SER A 245 1.01 10.16 20.28
N ASN A 246 0.14 9.95 19.29
CA ASN A 246 -1.01 9.05 19.39
C ASN A 246 -0.58 7.60 19.57
N ILE A 247 0.39 7.13 18.77
CA ILE A 247 0.98 5.80 18.90
C ILE A 247 1.59 5.58 20.28
N ARG A 248 2.32 6.57 20.82
CA ARG A 248 2.93 6.51 22.16
C ARG A 248 1.90 6.32 23.28
N LYS A 249 0.75 6.98 23.16
CA LYS A 249 -0.34 6.93 24.17
C LYS A 249 -1.18 5.65 24.07
N SER A 250 -1.10 4.94 22.96
CA SER A 250 -1.98 3.80 22.67
C SER A 250 -1.54 2.54 23.41
N GLU A 251 -2.50 1.80 23.94
CA GLU A 251 -2.30 0.45 24.48
C GLU A 251 -2.39 -0.61 23.38
N ASN A 252 -3.31 -0.42 22.43
CA ASN A 252 -3.54 -1.32 21.30
C ASN A 252 -3.48 -0.54 19.99
N ILE A 253 -2.74 -1.05 19.02
CA ILE A 253 -2.60 -0.46 17.69
C ILE A 253 -3.16 -1.40 16.64
N VAL A 254 -4.15 -0.90 15.89
CA VAL A 254 -4.78 -1.59 14.77
C VAL A 254 -4.29 -0.98 13.47
N ALA A 255 -3.56 -1.74 12.67
CA ALA A 255 -3.17 -1.32 11.34
C ALA A 255 -4.26 -1.67 10.32
N VAL A 256 -4.74 -0.69 9.55
CA VAL A 256 -5.62 -0.92 8.41
C VAL A 256 -4.78 -1.00 7.13
N GLY A 257 -4.58 -2.21 6.67
CA GLY A 257 -3.75 -2.56 5.52
C GLY A 257 -2.30 -2.86 5.88
N THR A 258 -1.69 -3.67 5.04
CA THR A 258 -0.26 -4.02 5.12
C THR A 258 0.65 -2.80 4.99
N THR A 259 0.19 -1.75 4.30
CA THR A 259 0.88 -0.46 4.16
C THR A 259 0.99 0.27 5.51
N SER A 260 -0.12 0.37 6.25
CA SER A 260 -0.11 0.96 7.61
C SER A 260 0.76 0.15 8.57
N LEU A 261 0.68 -1.18 8.50
CA LEU A 261 1.53 -2.06 9.30
C LEU A 261 3.01 -1.84 9.00
N ARG A 262 3.40 -1.85 7.71
CA ARG A 262 4.81 -1.62 7.32
C ARG A 262 5.31 -0.25 7.74
N THR A 263 4.47 0.78 7.68
CA THR A 263 4.82 2.12 8.18
C THR A 263 5.09 2.09 9.69
N LEU A 264 4.19 1.49 10.46
CA LEU A 264 4.35 1.36 11.91
C LEU A 264 5.66 0.67 12.28
N GLU A 265 5.94 -0.47 11.67
CA GLU A 265 7.18 -1.21 11.92
C GLU A 265 8.41 -0.44 11.42
N SER A 266 8.31 0.35 10.34
CA SER A 266 9.40 1.23 9.87
C SER A 266 9.71 2.36 10.84
N ILE A 267 8.71 2.89 11.56
CA ILE A 267 8.91 3.91 12.61
C ILE A 267 9.80 3.36 13.74
N TYR A 268 9.64 2.08 14.08
CA TYR A 268 10.52 1.44 15.07
C TYR A 268 11.99 1.52 14.64
N TYR A 269 12.30 1.14 13.41
CA TYR A 269 13.68 1.19 12.91
C TYR A 269 14.17 2.61 12.66
N LEU A 270 13.29 3.55 12.33
CA LEU A 270 13.62 4.97 12.30
C LEU A 270 14.12 5.45 13.67
N SER A 271 13.48 5.00 14.76
CA SER A 271 13.94 5.36 16.12
C SER A 271 15.32 4.80 16.45
N LEU A 272 15.63 3.57 16.02
CA LEU A 272 16.95 2.98 16.21
C LEU A 272 18.02 3.70 15.38
N LYS A 273 17.72 4.10 14.14
CA LYS A 273 18.61 4.91 13.33
C LYS A 273 18.89 6.29 13.95
N ILE A 274 17.86 6.93 14.56
CA ILE A 274 18.04 8.17 15.30
C ILE A 274 19.00 7.95 16.48
N LEU A 275 18.80 6.89 17.23
CA LEU A 275 19.64 6.55 18.39
C LEU A 275 21.10 6.34 18.01
N ASN A 276 21.35 5.72 16.86
CA ASN A 276 22.67 5.41 16.33
C ASN A 276 23.27 6.54 15.48
N ASN A 277 22.60 7.69 15.32
CA ASN A 277 22.99 8.80 14.45
C ASN A 277 23.19 8.38 12.97
N GLU A 278 22.36 7.47 12.48
CA GLU A 278 22.37 7.00 11.10
C GLU A 278 21.54 7.89 10.16
N ASN A 279 21.66 7.64 8.83
CA ASN A 279 20.84 8.31 7.83
C ASN A 279 19.39 7.86 7.92
N LEU A 280 18.47 8.82 8.06
CA LEU A 280 17.05 8.59 8.26
C LEU A 280 16.23 8.52 6.95
N SER A 281 16.85 8.80 5.81
CA SER A 281 16.13 8.90 4.52
C SER A 281 15.58 7.58 4.00
N PHE A 282 16.11 6.45 4.48
CA PHE A 282 15.79 5.12 3.99
C PHE A 282 15.82 4.04 5.07
N ILE A 283 14.83 3.16 5.07
CA ILE A 283 14.77 1.94 5.89
C ILE A 283 14.97 0.75 4.97
N GLU A 284 16.02 -0.01 5.21
CA GLU A 284 16.45 -1.17 4.43
C GLU A 284 15.49 -2.35 4.62
N GLN A 285 15.42 -3.25 3.62
CA GLN A 285 14.46 -4.35 3.64
C GLN A 285 14.69 -5.36 4.76
N ASP A 286 15.91 -5.53 5.20
CA ASP A 286 16.38 -6.53 6.18
C ASP A 286 17.05 -5.88 7.42
N ILE A 287 16.72 -4.62 7.68
CA ILE A 287 17.28 -3.81 8.77
C ILE A 287 17.25 -4.52 10.14
N TYR A 288 16.27 -5.39 10.36
CA TYR A 288 16.10 -6.17 11.58
C TYR A 288 17.21 -7.23 11.80
N LEU A 289 17.97 -7.57 10.77
CA LEU A 289 19.13 -8.46 10.91
C LEU A 289 20.32 -7.75 11.58
N ASN A 290 20.46 -6.46 11.34
CA ASN A 290 21.59 -5.64 11.79
C ASN A 290 21.28 -4.89 13.10
N HIS A 291 20.04 -4.47 13.30
CA HIS A 291 19.61 -3.76 14.51
C HIS A 291 19.00 -4.73 15.53
N LYS A 292 19.84 -5.26 16.42
CA LYS A 292 19.46 -6.22 17.47
C LYS A 292 19.02 -5.56 18.78
N THR A 293 19.20 -4.24 18.92
CA THR A 293 18.76 -3.49 20.09
C THR A 293 17.24 -3.55 20.21
N GLU A 294 16.75 -3.99 21.34
CA GLU A 294 15.31 -4.03 21.62
C GLU A 294 14.95 -2.90 22.58
N ILE A 295 14.04 -2.04 22.13
CA ILE A 295 13.45 -0.97 22.93
C ILE A 295 11.93 -1.13 22.94
N ARG A 296 11.28 -0.59 23.95
CA ARG A 296 9.82 -0.64 24.03
C ARG A 296 9.19 0.36 23.07
N ARG A 297 7.96 0.08 22.60
CA ARG A 297 7.19 0.97 21.71
C ARG A 297 7.15 2.43 22.18
N LYS A 298 6.89 2.66 23.49
CA LYS A 298 6.85 4.01 24.07
C LYS A 298 8.20 4.73 23.96
N GLU A 299 9.27 4.04 24.26
CA GLU A 299 10.64 4.54 24.15
C GLU A 299 11.01 4.89 22.72
N ALA A 300 10.68 3.99 21.76
CA ALA A 300 10.87 4.27 20.35
C ALA A 300 10.15 5.55 19.89
N CYS A 301 8.90 5.74 20.32
CA CYS A 301 8.14 6.97 20.05
C CYS A 301 8.79 8.20 20.68
N GLU A 302 9.29 8.11 21.90
CA GLU A 302 9.97 9.22 22.62
C GLU A 302 11.24 9.65 21.89
N ILE A 303 12.04 8.69 21.41
CA ILE A 303 13.24 8.98 20.61
C ILE A 303 12.87 9.79 19.37
N VAL A 304 11.83 9.37 18.62
CA VAL A 304 11.39 10.08 17.42
C VAL A 304 10.83 11.48 17.77
N LEU A 305 10.01 11.60 18.82
CA LEU A 305 9.45 12.88 19.24
C LEU A 305 10.54 13.87 19.65
N ASN A 306 11.51 13.43 20.45
CA ASN A 306 12.64 14.25 20.89
C ASN A 306 13.51 14.72 19.71
N TYR A 307 13.72 13.82 18.73
CA TYR A 307 14.40 14.18 17.49
C TYR A 307 13.64 15.27 16.72
N MET A 308 12.33 15.09 16.52
CA MET A 308 11.48 16.06 15.82
C MET A 308 11.47 17.42 16.53
N GLU A 309 11.43 17.43 17.86
CA GLU A 309 11.48 18.64 18.66
C GLU A 309 12.83 19.36 18.55
N LYS A 310 13.93 18.63 18.70
CA LYS A 310 15.29 19.17 18.54
C LYS A 310 15.50 19.76 17.14
N LYS A 311 14.94 19.14 16.12
CA LYS A 311 15.03 19.61 14.72
C LYS A 311 13.97 20.66 14.36
N ARG A 312 12.99 20.94 15.25
CA ARG A 312 11.84 21.85 15.03
C ARG A 312 11.04 21.49 13.78
N ILE A 313 10.75 20.19 13.60
CA ILE A 313 9.99 19.66 12.46
C ILE A 313 8.71 18.99 12.95
N ASP A 314 7.62 19.14 12.18
CA ASP A 314 6.32 18.52 12.48
C ASP A 314 6.07 17.24 11.68
N LYS A 315 6.89 16.97 10.66
CA LYS A 315 6.80 15.78 9.82
C LYS A 315 8.19 15.22 9.51
N ILE A 316 8.24 13.92 9.29
CA ILE A 316 9.41 13.22 8.75
C ILE A 316 8.98 12.48 7.50
N ASP A 317 9.71 12.71 6.41
CA ASP A 317 9.60 11.99 5.15
C ASP A 317 10.77 11.04 5.01
N PHE A 318 10.50 9.79 4.69
CA PHE A 318 11.52 8.77 4.45
C PHE A 318 11.00 7.70 3.50
N LYS A 319 11.90 6.88 2.99
CA LYS A 319 11.55 5.70 2.17
C LYS A 319 11.72 4.43 2.99
N SER A 320 10.87 3.44 2.75
CA SER A 320 11.01 2.13 3.37
C SER A 320 10.85 1.02 2.34
N SER A 321 11.77 0.07 2.37
CA SER A 321 11.65 -1.23 1.70
C SER A 321 11.53 -2.37 2.71
N LEU A 322 11.14 -2.10 3.96
CA LEU A 322 11.03 -3.11 5.01
C LEU A 322 10.26 -4.34 4.51
N PHE A 323 10.93 -5.50 4.52
CA PHE A 323 10.39 -6.77 4.07
C PHE A 323 10.06 -7.67 5.25
N ILE A 324 8.79 -7.72 5.62
CA ILE A 324 8.31 -8.50 6.75
C ILE A 324 8.03 -9.92 6.27
N ILE A 325 8.77 -10.87 6.83
CA ILE A 325 8.70 -12.31 6.50
C ILE A 325 8.54 -13.16 7.77
N PRO A 326 8.12 -14.43 7.68
CA PRO A 326 8.03 -15.31 8.82
C PRO A 326 9.29 -15.33 9.68
N GLY A 327 9.10 -15.24 11.00
CA GLY A 327 10.18 -15.04 11.98
C GLY A 327 10.43 -13.59 12.37
N TYR A 328 9.82 -12.62 11.66
CA TYR A 328 9.85 -11.21 12.05
C TYR A 328 9.10 -10.98 13.37
N ARG A 329 9.67 -10.18 14.27
CA ARG A 329 9.07 -9.82 15.56
C ARG A 329 8.44 -8.43 15.47
N PHE A 330 7.11 -8.36 15.50
CA PHE A 330 6.38 -7.11 15.44
C PHE A 330 6.58 -6.26 16.69
N LYS A 331 6.77 -4.96 16.53
CA LYS A 331 7.09 -4.01 17.59
C LYS A 331 5.93 -3.06 17.90
N PHE A 332 5.17 -2.65 16.89
CA PHE A 332 4.12 -1.68 17.05
C PHE A 332 2.71 -2.25 16.87
N CYS A 333 2.49 -3.10 15.87
CA CYS A 333 1.16 -3.53 15.47
C CYS A 333 0.63 -4.69 16.34
N ASP A 334 -0.57 -4.54 16.91
CA ASP A 334 -1.24 -5.57 17.71
C ASP A 334 -2.33 -6.30 16.92
N GLN A 335 -3.05 -5.62 16.01
CA GLN A 335 -4.05 -6.18 15.12
C GLN A 335 -3.87 -5.66 13.70
N LEU A 336 -4.14 -6.52 12.73
CA LEU A 336 -4.08 -6.19 11.30
C LEU A 336 -5.44 -6.41 10.65
N ILE A 337 -6.01 -5.37 10.04
CA ILE A 337 -7.14 -5.49 9.12
C ILE A 337 -6.58 -5.53 7.70
N THR A 338 -6.89 -6.60 6.95
CA THR A 338 -6.33 -6.76 5.60
C THR A 338 -7.23 -7.59 4.69
N ASN A 339 -7.09 -7.39 3.37
CA ASN A 339 -7.68 -8.28 2.36
C ASN A 339 -6.93 -9.62 2.30
N PHE A 340 -7.46 -10.57 1.53
CA PHE A 340 -6.76 -11.79 1.17
C PHE A 340 -5.82 -11.52 -0.01
N HIS A 341 -4.61 -12.04 0.05
CA HIS A 341 -3.52 -11.71 -0.87
C HIS A 341 -3.19 -12.85 -1.83
N TYR A 342 -2.50 -12.53 -2.90
CA TYR A 342 -2.03 -13.50 -3.90
C TYR A 342 -1.10 -14.55 -3.26
N PRO A 343 -1.16 -15.82 -3.70
CA PRO A 343 -0.15 -16.81 -3.34
C PRO A 343 1.25 -16.34 -3.78
N LYS A 344 2.28 -16.75 -3.08
CA LYS A 344 3.69 -16.42 -3.37
C LYS A 344 3.97 -14.91 -3.50
N SER A 345 3.25 -14.08 -2.72
CA SER A 345 3.45 -12.62 -2.70
C SER A 345 4.11 -12.16 -1.40
N THR A 346 4.71 -10.97 -1.44
CA THR A 346 5.25 -10.31 -0.24
C THR A 346 4.19 -10.11 0.85
N LEU A 347 2.93 -9.99 0.45
CA LEU A 347 1.82 -9.72 1.36
C LEU A 347 1.35 -10.98 2.09
N ILE A 348 1.35 -12.17 1.45
CA ILE A 348 1.04 -13.41 2.18
C ILE A 348 2.14 -13.77 3.17
N LEU A 349 3.41 -13.46 2.84
CA LEU A 349 4.53 -13.62 3.76
C LEU A 349 4.37 -12.76 5.02
N LEU A 350 3.91 -11.51 4.86
CA LEU A 350 3.60 -10.61 5.98
C LEU A 350 2.47 -11.18 6.84
N VAL A 351 1.39 -11.69 6.24
CA VAL A 351 0.29 -12.35 6.99
C VAL A 351 0.81 -13.57 7.72
N ALA A 352 1.61 -14.41 7.06
CA ALA A 352 2.22 -15.58 7.69
C ALA A 352 3.18 -15.19 8.83
N ALA A 353 3.91 -14.09 8.70
CA ALA A 353 4.70 -13.56 9.81
C ALA A 353 3.83 -13.13 10.98
N PHE A 354 2.62 -12.58 10.73
CA PHE A 354 1.75 -11.99 11.74
C PHE A 354 0.99 -13.05 12.57
N ILE A 355 0.50 -14.11 11.93
CA ILE A 355 -0.32 -15.15 12.58
C ILE A 355 0.33 -16.55 12.58
N GLY A 356 1.58 -16.66 12.10
CA GLY A 356 2.28 -17.94 12.00
C GLY A 356 1.62 -18.90 11.02
N GLU A 357 1.82 -20.21 11.21
CA GLU A 357 1.30 -21.27 10.33
C GLU A 357 -0.23 -21.29 10.20
N ASP A 358 -0.96 -20.64 11.11
CA ASP A 358 -2.41 -20.55 11.05
C ASP A 358 -2.91 -19.73 9.84
N TRP A 359 -2.01 -19.05 9.09
CA TRP A 359 -2.37 -18.40 7.84
C TRP A 359 -3.01 -19.39 6.85
N ARG A 360 -2.55 -20.66 6.81
CA ARG A 360 -3.12 -21.70 5.96
C ARG A 360 -4.56 -22.04 6.34
N LYS A 361 -4.84 -22.11 7.65
CA LYS A 361 -6.20 -22.35 8.17
C LYS A 361 -7.13 -21.19 7.79
N VAL A 362 -6.66 -19.94 7.94
CA VAL A 362 -7.40 -18.73 7.63
C VAL A 362 -7.76 -18.69 6.13
N TYR A 363 -6.78 -18.92 5.24
CA TYR A 363 -7.02 -18.90 3.79
C TYR A 363 -7.88 -20.07 3.31
N ASN A 364 -7.68 -21.27 3.86
CA ASN A 364 -8.51 -22.44 3.56
C ASN A 364 -9.96 -22.23 4.01
N PHE A 365 -10.16 -21.63 5.19
CA PHE A 365 -11.51 -21.28 5.65
C PHE A 365 -12.16 -20.25 4.72
N ALA A 366 -11.45 -19.20 4.35
CA ALA A 366 -11.95 -18.18 3.46
C ALA A 366 -12.40 -18.76 2.10
N LEU A 367 -11.57 -19.60 1.48
CA LEU A 367 -11.88 -20.23 0.19
C LEU A 367 -13.08 -21.19 0.30
N LYS A 368 -13.15 -22.01 1.35
CA LYS A 368 -14.28 -22.94 1.58
C LYS A 368 -15.60 -22.23 1.83
N ASN A 369 -15.56 -21.02 2.41
CA ASN A 369 -16.74 -20.22 2.74
C ASN A 369 -17.03 -19.12 1.72
N ASN A 370 -16.54 -19.25 0.50
CA ASN A 370 -16.80 -18.34 -0.61
C ASN A 370 -16.47 -16.87 -0.29
N TYR A 371 -15.33 -16.63 0.38
CA TYR A 371 -14.80 -15.28 0.50
C TYR A 371 -14.25 -14.82 -0.84
N ARG A 372 -14.49 -13.56 -1.15
CA ARG A 372 -13.95 -12.91 -2.32
C ARG A 372 -12.52 -12.47 -2.02
N MET A 373 -11.64 -12.66 -3.00
CA MET A 373 -10.20 -12.48 -2.83
C MET A 373 -9.71 -11.19 -3.47
N LEU A 374 -8.56 -10.70 -3.00
CA LEU A 374 -7.81 -9.55 -3.50
C LEU A 374 -8.48 -8.18 -3.24
N SER A 375 -8.16 -7.16 -4.06
CA SER A 375 -8.43 -5.73 -3.77
C SER A 375 -9.89 -5.38 -3.52
N TYR A 376 -10.81 -5.89 -4.32
CA TYR A 376 -12.26 -5.71 -4.15
C TYR A 376 -12.92 -6.86 -3.38
N GLY A 377 -12.10 -7.79 -2.89
CA GLY A 377 -12.54 -8.95 -2.12
C GLY A 377 -13.00 -8.58 -0.72
N ASP A 378 -13.15 -9.60 0.11
CA ASP A 378 -13.54 -9.49 1.51
C ASP A 378 -12.34 -9.22 2.41
N SER A 379 -12.57 -8.97 3.69
CA SER A 379 -11.54 -8.57 4.65
C SER A 379 -11.33 -9.60 5.74
N SER A 380 -10.21 -9.44 6.46
CA SER A 380 -9.93 -10.14 7.71
C SER A 380 -9.43 -9.17 8.77
N ILE A 381 -9.76 -9.43 10.03
CA ILE A 381 -9.07 -8.85 11.20
C ILE A 381 -8.29 -9.97 11.89
N LEU A 382 -6.98 -9.77 11.95
CA LEU A 382 -6.03 -10.74 12.46
C LEU A 382 -5.43 -10.22 13.77
N TYR A 383 -5.50 -11.04 14.81
CA TYR A 383 -4.82 -10.78 16.08
C TYR A 383 -3.51 -11.52 16.10
N ARG A 384 -2.45 -10.86 16.54
CA ARG A 384 -1.13 -11.46 16.64
C ARG A 384 -1.12 -12.62 17.62
N ASN A 385 -0.50 -13.73 17.25
CA ASN A 385 -0.44 -14.91 18.09
C ASN A 385 0.57 -14.81 19.24
N ASP A 386 1.55 -13.96 19.12
CA ASP A 386 2.71 -13.83 20.01
C ASP A 386 2.54 -12.66 20.99
N LYS A 387 1.58 -12.75 21.92
CA LYS A 387 1.49 -11.77 23.01
C LYS A 387 2.55 -11.97 24.13
N ASN A 388 3.49 -12.87 23.95
CA ASN A 388 4.55 -13.17 24.92
C ASN A 388 5.89 -12.62 24.45
N TRP A 389 6.02 -11.28 24.45
CA TRP A 389 7.30 -10.56 24.31
C TRP A 389 7.44 -9.47 25.36
#